data_204731d13f9dad2b8ee366ce480236f0
#
_entry.id   204731d13f9dad2b8ee366ce480236f0
#
_cell.length_a   1.000
_cell.length_b   1.000
_cell.length_c   1.000
_cell.angle_alpha   90.00
_cell.angle_beta   90.00
_cell.angle_gamma   90.00
#
_symmetry.space_group_name_H-M   'P 1'
#
loop_
_entity.id
_entity.type
_entity.pdbx_description
1 polymer ?
#
loop_
_entity_poly.entity_id
_entity_poly.type
_entity_poly.pdbx_seq_one_letter_code
_entity_poly.pdbx_strand_id
1 'polypeptide(L)'
;MAETKFIFVTGGVASSLGKGIISASIGKLLQARGYKITIQKFDPYINVSPGTLNPQEHGECYITIDGHEADLDLGHYERFTDIKTTRWNTFTTGRIYSEVIEKERRGEYLGKTVQVIPHITDEIKRKMKRGSTKEKFDYVITEIGGTVGDIEGLPFLEAIRQLKWELGNRAVCVHLTYVPYLSAAGELKTKPTQHSVKQLQSLGIQPDCLVLRAEHKLSQGLCKKVASFCNVRPDCVVQSLDVPSIYEVPIKMQEQGLDTAILSLTGEPIGETPALAPWRSFVERRKNAKKVVNIGLVGKYDLQDAYKSIHESLSQCGTYCDCKVKLHFINSEKITDETAADVLRGMDGYVICPGVGPRGFEGKIAAAKYCRENNLVTLGIGLGMQVMAVECARTLLGYTDASSYEMDDKTTHRIVDIMEDLKSVGNPFGTMRRGNYDTVIEKGTKAYEAYGEEKITERHYHRYELNVVEYRDELEKAGLKCSGVHPESGLVDIVEFTACDWYVGAIYEPQYSSTVLHPSPLVMEFVKQVSNRKG
;
A
#
# COMPACT_ATOMS: atom_id res chain seq x y z
N MET A 1 -30.25 0.14 17.58
CA MET A 1 -29.05 -0.26 16.82
C MET A 1 -27.96 0.72 17.20
N ALA A 2 -26.73 0.25 17.50
CA ALA A 2 -25.62 1.14 17.84
C ALA A 2 -25.31 2.08 16.66
N GLU A 3 -25.07 3.36 16.96
CA GLU A 3 -24.70 4.35 15.95
C GLU A 3 -23.21 4.27 15.65
N THR A 4 -22.82 4.50 14.39
CA THR A 4 -21.41 4.53 13.96
C THR A 4 -20.62 5.60 14.69
N LYS A 5 -19.41 5.26 15.14
CA LYS A 5 -18.44 6.14 15.79
C LYS A 5 -17.32 6.51 14.84
N PHE A 6 -16.73 7.68 15.04
CA PHE A 6 -15.72 8.26 14.16
C PHE A 6 -14.45 8.55 14.95
N ILE A 7 -13.31 8.09 14.42
CA ILE A 7 -12.00 8.34 15.00
C ILE A 7 -11.20 9.14 13.96
N PHE A 8 -10.85 10.38 14.29
CA PHE A 8 -10.03 11.23 13.45
C PHE A 8 -8.58 11.16 13.92
N VAL A 9 -7.69 10.69 13.04
CA VAL A 9 -6.26 10.61 13.32
C VAL A 9 -5.55 11.77 12.63
N THR A 10 -5.01 12.68 13.43
CA THR A 10 -4.26 13.85 12.97
C THR A 10 -2.81 13.77 13.43
N GLY A 11 -1.92 14.51 12.81
CA GLY A 11 -0.51 14.55 13.21
C GLY A 11 0.07 15.94 13.16
N GLY A 12 1.05 16.20 13.99
CA GLY A 12 1.75 17.48 14.02
C GLY A 12 3.24 17.30 14.31
N VAL A 13 3.99 18.41 14.29
CA VAL A 13 5.44 18.51 14.46
C VAL A 13 6.21 18.15 13.17
N ALA A 14 6.00 16.98 12.59
CA ALA A 14 6.70 16.53 11.38
C ALA A 14 5.83 15.56 10.56
N SER A 15 6.19 15.41 9.29
CA SER A 15 5.68 14.33 8.43
C SER A 15 6.25 12.97 8.85
N SER A 16 5.73 11.89 8.30
CA SER A 16 6.24 10.51 8.49
C SER A 16 6.30 10.03 9.94
N LEU A 17 5.46 10.57 10.84
CA LEU A 17 5.36 10.11 12.23
C LEU A 17 4.69 8.73 12.39
N GLY A 18 4.13 8.18 11.32
CA GLY A 18 3.46 6.88 11.32
C GLY A 18 1.95 6.93 11.60
N LYS A 19 1.26 8.01 11.17
CA LYS A 19 -0.22 8.10 11.27
C LYS A 19 -0.91 6.89 10.65
N GLY A 20 -0.47 6.44 9.45
CA GLY A 20 -1.01 5.27 8.76
C GLY A 20 -0.90 3.99 9.60
N ILE A 21 0.25 3.76 10.21
CA ILE A 21 0.49 2.59 11.08
C ILE A 21 -0.34 2.67 12.36
N ILE A 22 -0.50 3.86 12.95
CA ILE A 22 -1.37 4.04 14.13
C ILE A 22 -2.84 3.84 13.76
N SER A 23 -3.30 4.39 12.63
CA SER A 23 -4.66 4.19 12.12
C SER A 23 -4.96 2.70 11.87
N ALA A 24 -4.04 2.00 11.21
CA ALA A 24 -4.13 0.56 10.98
C ALA A 24 -4.10 -0.24 12.31
N SER A 25 -3.27 0.18 13.28
CA SER A 25 -3.20 -0.45 14.60
C SER A 25 -4.51 -0.27 15.39
N ILE A 26 -5.10 0.93 15.38
CA ILE A 26 -6.42 1.18 15.98
C ILE A 26 -7.46 0.26 15.33
N GLY A 27 -7.46 0.19 14.00
CA GLY A 27 -8.36 -0.71 13.26
C GLY A 27 -8.20 -2.17 13.69
N LYS A 28 -6.96 -2.67 13.75
CA LYS A 28 -6.66 -4.04 14.18
C LYS A 28 -7.12 -4.33 15.61
N LEU A 29 -6.88 -3.41 16.53
CA LEU A 29 -7.27 -3.56 17.93
C LEU A 29 -8.79 -3.56 18.10
N LEU A 30 -9.51 -2.69 17.40
CA LEU A 30 -10.97 -2.66 17.42
C LEU A 30 -11.58 -3.92 16.78
N GLN A 31 -11.02 -4.42 15.69
CA GLN A 31 -11.42 -5.71 15.09
C GLN A 31 -11.23 -6.88 16.08
N ALA A 32 -10.11 -6.91 16.79
CA ALA A 32 -9.86 -7.94 17.80
C ALA A 32 -10.88 -7.93 18.93
N ARG A 33 -11.52 -6.78 19.19
CA ARG A 33 -12.63 -6.61 20.12
C ARG A 33 -14.01 -6.91 19.50
N GLY A 34 -14.05 -7.35 18.24
CA GLY A 34 -15.28 -7.73 17.54
C GLY A 34 -16.00 -6.60 16.81
N TYR A 35 -15.43 -5.40 16.73
CA TYR A 35 -16.03 -4.28 16.01
C TYR A 35 -15.76 -4.35 14.50
N LYS A 36 -16.78 -4.04 13.70
CA LYS A 36 -16.64 -3.86 12.26
C LYS A 36 -16.12 -2.46 11.96
N ILE A 37 -14.98 -2.38 11.28
CA ILE A 37 -14.29 -1.09 11.02
C ILE A 37 -14.08 -0.83 9.53
N THR A 38 -13.91 0.45 9.21
CA THR A 38 -13.29 0.88 7.95
C THR A 38 -12.31 2.01 8.21
N ILE A 39 -11.32 2.17 7.33
CA ILE A 39 -10.30 3.21 7.45
C ILE A 39 -10.33 4.07 6.20
N GLN A 40 -10.28 5.39 6.35
CA GLN A 40 -10.26 6.37 5.26
C GLN A 40 -9.01 7.24 5.35
N LYS A 41 -8.46 7.61 4.19
CA LYS A 41 -7.36 8.57 4.04
C LYS A 41 -7.87 9.84 3.37
N PHE A 42 -7.52 10.99 3.92
CA PHE A 42 -7.77 12.31 3.35
C PHE A 42 -6.45 13.04 3.17
N ASP A 43 -6.03 13.21 1.91
CA ASP A 43 -4.75 13.83 1.56
C ASP A 43 -4.94 15.29 1.11
N PRO A 44 -4.14 16.22 1.68
CA PRO A 44 -4.35 17.65 1.44
C PRO A 44 -3.79 18.16 0.11
N TYR A 45 -3.12 17.35 -0.70
CA TYR A 45 -2.60 17.78 -1.99
C TYR A 45 -3.71 18.01 -3.04
N ILE A 46 -3.39 18.88 -4.03
CA ILE A 46 -4.33 19.32 -5.07
C ILE A 46 -4.48 18.30 -6.21
N ASN A 47 -3.61 17.31 -6.32
CA ASN A 47 -3.76 16.27 -7.33
C ASN A 47 -5.10 15.54 -7.14
N VAL A 48 -5.81 15.30 -8.23
CA VAL A 48 -7.10 14.58 -8.21
C VAL A 48 -6.88 13.11 -7.88
N SER A 49 -5.79 12.54 -8.41
CA SER A 49 -5.36 11.15 -8.19
C SER A 49 -3.84 11.09 -7.96
N PRO A 50 -3.33 10.19 -7.11
CA PRO A 50 -1.90 10.00 -6.91
C PRO A 50 -1.21 9.26 -8.06
N GLY A 51 -1.94 8.71 -9.04
CA GLY A 51 -1.38 7.94 -10.15
C GLY A 51 -0.40 8.69 -11.05
N THR A 52 -0.43 10.04 -11.02
CA THR A 52 0.51 10.90 -11.75
C THR A 52 1.69 11.39 -10.91
N LEU A 53 1.71 11.05 -9.61
CA LEU A 53 2.78 11.47 -8.71
C LEU A 53 4.05 10.64 -8.95
N ASN A 54 5.22 11.27 -8.73
CA ASN A 54 6.49 10.58 -8.85
C ASN A 54 6.69 9.60 -7.69
N PRO A 55 6.85 8.29 -7.95
CA PRO A 55 7.05 7.30 -6.88
C PRO A 55 8.31 7.54 -6.01
N GLN A 56 9.30 8.25 -6.52
CA GLN A 56 10.47 8.63 -5.72
C GLN A 56 10.19 9.71 -4.67
N GLU A 57 9.12 10.49 -4.85
CA GLU A 57 8.75 11.58 -3.92
C GLU A 57 7.62 11.17 -2.98
N HIS A 58 6.66 10.40 -3.49
CA HIS A 58 5.40 10.07 -2.80
C HIS A 58 5.23 8.58 -2.46
N GLY A 59 6.17 7.72 -2.89
CA GLY A 59 6.04 6.28 -2.77
C GLY A 59 5.15 5.67 -3.88
N GLU A 60 4.81 4.40 -3.73
CA GLU A 60 3.99 3.68 -4.72
C GLU A 60 2.56 4.24 -4.80
N CYS A 61 2.00 4.23 -6.00
CA CYS A 61 0.57 4.39 -6.19
C CYS A 61 -0.13 3.06 -5.88
N TYR A 62 -0.92 3.03 -4.81
CA TYR A 62 -1.69 1.85 -4.41
C TYR A 62 -3.01 1.78 -5.17
N ILE A 63 -3.46 0.59 -5.55
CA ILE A 63 -4.73 0.39 -6.26
C ILE A 63 -5.75 -0.33 -5.39
N THR A 64 -6.94 0.24 -5.28
CA THR A 64 -8.08 -0.38 -4.57
C THR A 64 -8.72 -1.50 -5.38
N ILE A 65 -9.56 -2.33 -4.74
CA ILE A 65 -10.25 -3.44 -5.43
C ILE A 65 -11.15 -2.99 -6.59
N ASP A 66 -11.67 -1.75 -6.53
CA ASP A 66 -12.51 -1.15 -7.57
C ASP A 66 -11.71 -0.26 -8.56
N GLY A 67 -10.38 -0.40 -8.57
CA GLY A 67 -9.50 0.22 -9.54
C GLY A 67 -9.22 1.71 -9.31
N HIS A 68 -9.43 2.21 -8.10
CA HIS A 68 -9.11 3.59 -7.78
C HIS A 68 -7.65 3.71 -7.31
N GLU A 69 -6.96 4.72 -7.84
CA GLU A 69 -5.59 5.07 -7.44
C GLU A 69 -5.60 5.76 -6.08
N ALA A 70 -4.69 5.35 -5.20
CA ALA A 70 -4.66 5.78 -3.81
C ALA A 70 -3.23 5.92 -3.29
N ASP A 71 -3.09 6.58 -2.16
CA ASP A 71 -1.85 6.68 -1.41
C ASP A 71 -1.42 5.32 -0.83
N LEU A 72 -0.12 5.11 -0.64
CA LEU A 72 0.48 3.88 -0.12
C LEU A 72 -0.04 3.47 1.28
N ASP A 73 -0.58 4.40 2.05
CA ASP A 73 -1.12 4.13 3.38
C ASP A 73 -2.31 3.16 3.34
N LEU A 74 -3.08 3.12 2.23
CA LEU A 74 -4.15 2.14 2.06
C LEU A 74 -3.62 0.70 2.10
N GLY A 75 -2.41 0.49 1.59
CA GLY A 75 -1.72 -0.79 1.72
C GLY A 75 -1.46 -1.16 3.19
N HIS A 76 -1.09 -0.21 4.04
CA HIS A 76 -0.96 -0.47 5.48
C HIS A 76 -2.29 -0.86 6.12
N TYR A 77 -3.39 -0.19 5.75
CA TYR A 77 -4.71 -0.50 6.28
C TYR A 77 -5.11 -1.94 5.94
N GLU A 78 -4.99 -2.33 4.66
CA GLU A 78 -5.33 -3.69 4.22
C GLU A 78 -4.41 -4.74 4.87
N ARG A 79 -3.09 -4.51 4.89
CA ARG A 79 -2.12 -5.45 5.47
C ARG A 79 -2.35 -5.74 6.95
N PHE A 80 -2.83 -4.75 7.72
CA PHE A 80 -3.06 -4.90 9.15
C PHE A 80 -4.45 -5.45 9.49
N THR A 81 -5.47 -5.10 8.71
CA THR A 81 -6.87 -5.34 9.10
C THR A 81 -7.62 -6.29 8.18
N ASP A 82 -7.00 -6.74 7.08
CA ASP A 82 -7.64 -7.56 6.04
C ASP A 82 -8.89 -6.92 5.40
N ILE A 83 -9.17 -5.63 5.65
CA ILE A 83 -10.24 -4.91 4.95
C ILE A 83 -9.88 -4.78 3.46
N LYS A 84 -10.91 -4.70 2.62
CA LYS A 84 -10.73 -4.41 1.20
C LYS A 84 -11.10 -2.95 0.94
N THR A 85 -10.12 -2.17 0.50
CA THR A 85 -10.32 -0.74 0.24
C THR A 85 -10.91 -0.49 -1.14
N THR A 86 -11.68 0.58 -1.23
CA THR A 86 -12.34 1.06 -2.46
C THR A 86 -12.11 2.56 -2.59
N ARG A 87 -12.61 3.15 -3.67
CA ARG A 87 -12.62 4.62 -3.88
C ARG A 87 -13.22 5.43 -2.72
N TRP A 88 -13.91 4.78 -1.79
CA TRP A 88 -14.52 5.43 -0.61
C TRP A 88 -13.57 5.47 0.59
N ASN A 89 -12.39 4.89 0.45
CA ASN A 89 -11.38 4.89 1.49
C ASN A 89 -10.27 5.92 1.24
N THR A 90 -10.32 6.66 0.12
CA THR A 90 -9.31 7.69 -0.20
C THR A 90 -9.94 8.92 -0.85
N PHE A 91 -9.51 10.10 -0.40
CA PHE A 91 -9.95 11.39 -0.93
C PHE A 91 -8.80 12.38 -0.92
N THR A 92 -8.62 13.09 -2.02
CA THR A 92 -7.68 14.20 -2.12
C THR A 92 -8.44 15.54 -2.10
N THR A 93 -7.76 16.61 -1.72
CA THR A 93 -8.31 17.98 -1.86
C THR A 93 -8.75 18.23 -3.29
N GLY A 94 -7.90 17.88 -4.27
CA GLY A 94 -8.23 18.09 -5.69
C GLY A 94 -9.52 17.41 -6.12
N ARG A 95 -9.73 16.15 -5.70
CA ARG A 95 -10.98 15.42 -6.00
C ARG A 95 -12.21 16.09 -5.37
N ILE A 96 -12.10 16.53 -4.11
CA ILE A 96 -13.21 17.18 -3.41
C ILE A 96 -13.56 18.50 -4.07
N TYR A 97 -12.57 19.34 -4.38
CA TYR A 97 -12.78 20.63 -5.03
C TYR A 97 -13.33 20.46 -6.45
N SER A 98 -12.82 19.52 -7.24
CA SER A 98 -13.36 19.22 -8.57
C SER A 98 -14.84 18.86 -8.51
N GLU A 99 -15.25 17.98 -7.60
CA GLU A 99 -16.65 17.59 -7.44
C GLU A 99 -17.55 18.79 -7.07
N VAL A 100 -17.08 19.70 -6.21
CA VAL A 100 -17.84 20.92 -5.84
C VAL A 100 -17.90 21.92 -7.00
N ILE A 101 -16.79 22.14 -7.72
CA ILE A 101 -16.74 23.01 -8.89
C ILE A 101 -17.63 22.47 -10.02
N GLU A 102 -17.63 21.15 -10.24
CA GLU A 102 -18.52 20.52 -11.23
C GLU A 102 -20.01 20.71 -10.88
N LYS A 103 -20.37 20.58 -9.60
CA LYS A 103 -21.74 20.86 -9.12
C LYS A 103 -22.14 22.32 -9.33
N GLU A 104 -21.21 23.23 -9.07
CA GLU A 104 -21.44 24.68 -9.32
C GLU A 104 -21.70 24.92 -10.80
N ARG A 105 -20.85 24.41 -11.69
CA ARG A 105 -20.98 24.55 -13.14
C ARG A 105 -22.28 23.95 -13.71
N ARG A 106 -22.81 22.91 -13.06
CA ARG A 106 -24.14 22.35 -13.40
C ARG A 106 -25.31 23.10 -12.79
N GLY A 107 -25.05 24.17 -12.02
CA GLY A 107 -26.09 25.00 -11.40
C GLY A 107 -26.76 24.38 -10.16
N GLU A 108 -26.17 23.33 -9.56
CA GLU A 108 -26.76 22.63 -8.41
C GLU A 108 -26.89 23.53 -7.16
N TYR A 109 -26.13 24.62 -7.09
CA TYR A 109 -26.20 25.56 -5.97
C TYR A 109 -27.18 26.73 -6.19
N LEU A 110 -27.95 26.72 -7.28
CA LEU A 110 -29.06 27.64 -7.55
C LEU A 110 -28.66 29.12 -7.41
N GLY A 111 -27.50 29.52 -7.91
CA GLY A 111 -26.99 30.89 -7.89
C GLY A 111 -26.41 31.35 -6.55
N LYS A 112 -26.27 30.48 -5.55
CA LYS A 112 -25.61 30.83 -4.29
C LYS A 112 -24.11 31.00 -4.50
N THR A 113 -23.50 31.90 -3.72
CA THR A 113 -22.03 32.00 -3.63
C THR A 113 -21.46 30.71 -3.01
N VAL A 114 -20.65 30.01 -3.76
CA VAL A 114 -19.97 28.76 -3.27
C VAL A 114 -18.68 29.14 -2.57
N GLN A 115 -18.51 28.66 -1.33
CA GLN A 115 -17.39 28.99 -0.44
C GLN A 115 -16.81 27.75 0.19
N VAL A 116 -15.60 27.84 0.77
CA VAL A 116 -14.98 26.72 1.50
C VAL A 116 -15.92 26.27 2.62
N ILE A 117 -16.43 27.21 3.42
CA ILE A 117 -17.48 26.97 4.41
C ILE A 117 -18.77 27.60 3.85
N PRO A 118 -19.87 26.85 3.69
CA PRO A 118 -20.04 25.44 4.07
C PRO A 118 -19.76 24.42 2.96
N HIS A 119 -19.61 24.81 1.68
CA HIS A 119 -19.78 23.88 0.56
C HIS A 119 -18.66 22.82 0.46
N ILE A 120 -17.39 23.21 0.63
CA ILE A 120 -16.26 22.25 0.67
C ILE A 120 -16.31 21.44 1.97
N THR A 121 -16.53 22.08 3.12
CA THR A 121 -16.60 21.38 4.41
C THR A 121 -17.76 20.39 4.48
N ASP A 122 -18.93 20.72 3.92
CA ASP A 122 -20.06 19.80 3.86
C ASP A 122 -19.77 18.59 2.94
N GLU A 123 -19.09 18.81 1.82
CA GLU A 123 -18.65 17.71 0.95
C GLU A 123 -17.65 16.81 1.66
N ILE A 124 -16.68 17.37 2.38
CA ILE A 124 -15.72 16.61 3.21
C ILE A 124 -16.48 15.78 4.26
N LYS A 125 -17.37 16.40 5.03
CA LYS A 125 -18.19 15.72 6.06
C LYS A 125 -19.03 14.60 5.45
N ARG A 126 -19.62 14.85 4.28
CA ARG A 126 -20.40 13.84 3.54
C ARG A 126 -19.53 12.63 3.17
N LYS A 127 -18.29 12.87 2.70
CA LYS A 127 -17.33 11.79 2.38
C LYS A 127 -16.92 11.02 3.64
N MET A 128 -16.58 11.70 4.73
CA MET A 128 -16.21 11.07 6.00
C MET A 128 -17.34 10.18 6.55
N LYS A 129 -18.60 10.67 6.48
CA LYS A 129 -19.77 9.89 6.91
C LYS A 129 -20.13 8.74 5.96
N ARG A 130 -19.73 8.80 4.68
CA ARG A 130 -20.17 7.81 3.67
C ARG A 130 -19.65 6.40 3.92
N GLY A 131 -18.50 6.23 4.57
CA GLY A 131 -18.02 4.94 5.03
C GLY A 131 -19.07 4.16 5.87
N SER A 132 -20.00 4.89 6.51
CA SER A 132 -21.05 4.30 7.36
C SER A 132 -22.41 4.10 6.67
N THR A 133 -22.59 4.57 5.43
CA THR A 133 -23.94 4.62 4.80
C THR A 133 -24.26 3.45 3.88
N LYS A 134 -23.26 2.86 3.21
CA LYS A 134 -23.46 1.69 2.33
C LYS A 134 -23.33 0.36 3.06
N GLU A 135 -22.33 0.27 3.91
CA GLU A 135 -22.15 -0.81 4.87
C GLU A 135 -22.16 -0.23 6.28
N LYS A 136 -22.79 -0.94 7.20
CA LYS A 136 -22.83 -0.48 8.58
C LYS A 136 -21.54 -0.88 9.28
N PHE A 137 -20.72 0.12 9.61
CA PHE A 137 -19.53 -0.02 10.44
C PHE A 137 -19.80 0.48 11.85
N ASP A 138 -19.18 -0.15 12.85
CA ASP A 138 -19.20 0.32 14.22
C ASP A 138 -18.26 1.51 14.36
N TYR A 139 -17.09 1.47 13.68
CA TYR A 139 -16.12 2.55 13.67
C TYR A 139 -15.67 2.91 12.24
N VAL A 140 -15.61 4.20 11.99
CA VAL A 140 -14.94 4.80 10.81
C VAL A 140 -13.70 5.53 11.32
N ILE A 141 -12.53 5.08 10.91
CA ILE A 141 -11.25 5.68 11.24
C ILE A 141 -10.84 6.55 10.06
N THR A 142 -10.63 7.84 10.28
CA THR A 142 -10.25 8.80 9.23
C THR A 142 -8.88 9.38 9.54
N GLU A 143 -7.90 9.05 8.73
CA GLU A 143 -6.57 9.63 8.80
C GLU A 143 -6.49 10.89 7.94
N ILE A 144 -5.95 11.97 8.53
CA ILE A 144 -5.69 13.22 7.81
C ILE A 144 -4.21 13.28 7.44
N GLY A 145 -3.94 13.36 6.14
CA GLY A 145 -2.61 13.59 5.59
C GLY A 145 -2.05 14.96 5.98
N GLY A 146 -0.76 15.15 5.76
CA GLY A 146 -0.06 16.39 6.12
C GLY A 146 0.14 16.58 7.62
N THR A 147 0.46 17.81 8.00
CA THR A 147 0.80 18.21 9.38
C THR A 147 -0.16 19.29 9.84
N VAL A 148 -0.63 19.19 11.09
CA VAL A 148 -1.49 20.25 11.67
C VAL A 148 -0.70 21.56 11.73
N GLY A 149 -1.24 22.59 11.09
CA GLY A 149 -0.60 23.89 10.86
C GLY A 149 -0.37 24.19 9.39
N ASP A 150 -0.35 23.17 8.52
CA ASP A 150 -0.24 23.36 7.08
C ASP A 150 -1.54 23.96 6.51
N ILE A 151 -1.41 24.89 5.58
CA ILE A 151 -2.54 25.61 4.97
C ILE A 151 -3.46 24.62 4.24
N GLU A 152 -2.88 23.66 3.56
CA GLU A 152 -3.59 22.69 2.72
C GLU A 152 -4.55 21.80 3.53
N GLY A 153 -4.24 21.54 4.81
CA GLY A 153 -5.05 20.72 5.70
C GLY A 153 -6.24 21.43 6.34
N LEU A 154 -6.30 22.76 6.28
CA LEU A 154 -7.31 23.55 7.01
C LEU A 154 -8.76 23.16 6.71
N PRO A 155 -9.19 22.91 5.47
CA PRO A 155 -10.58 22.52 5.18
C PRO A 155 -10.95 21.18 5.83
N PHE A 156 -10.02 20.22 5.92
CA PHE A 156 -10.26 18.95 6.59
C PHE A 156 -10.38 19.11 8.10
N LEU A 157 -9.51 19.91 8.71
CA LEU A 157 -9.56 20.19 10.14
C LEU A 157 -10.84 20.96 10.50
N GLU A 158 -11.28 21.91 9.69
CA GLU A 158 -12.55 22.60 9.89
C GLU A 158 -13.74 21.63 9.80
N ALA A 159 -13.73 20.70 8.84
CA ALA A 159 -14.78 19.68 8.73
C ALA A 159 -14.81 18.77 9.98
N ILE A 160 -13.63 18.37 10.52
CA ILE A 160 -13.53 17.60 11.76
C ILE A 160 -14.07 18.38 12.95
N ARG A 161 -13.73 19.67 13.06
CA ARG A 161 -14.27 20.54 14.11
C ARG A 161 -15.78 20.53 14.11
N GLN A 162 -16.39 20.70 12.93
CA GLN A 162 -17.84 20.65 12.76
C GLN A 162 -18.41 19.26 13.09
N LEU A 163 -17.77 18.18 12.63
CA LEU A 163 -18.21 16.81 12.94
C LEU A 163 -18.12 16.46 14.42
N LYS A 164 -17.09 16.91 15.13
CA LYS A 164 -16.99 16.72 16.58
C LYS A 164 -18.14 17.42 17.30
N TRP A 165 -18.53 18.61 16.84
CA TRP A 165 -19.71 19.31 17.35
C TRP A 165 -21.02 18.55 17.07
N GLU A 166 -21.21 18.09 15.82
CA GLU A 166 -22.43 17.41 15.39
C GLU A 166 -22.61 16.02 16.07
N LEU A 167 -21.53 15.31 16.29
CA LEU A 167 -21.54 13.90 16.71
C LEU A 167 -21.30 13.71 18.22
N GLY A 168 -20.79 14.73 18.91
CA GLY A 168 -20.50 14.67 20.34
C GLY A 168 -19.52 13.55 20.68
N ASN A 169 -19.86 12.70 21.65
CA ASN A 169 -19.04 11.59 22.12
C ASN A 169 -18.82 10.46 21.09
N ARG A 170 -19.52 10.50 19.95
CA ARG A 170 -19.27 9.56 18.84
C ARG A 170 -18.09 9.97 17.96
N ALA A 171 -17.46 11.11 18.20
CA ALA A 171 -16.32 11.62 17.44
C ALA A 171 -15.11 11.85 18.33
N VAL A 172 -14.07 11.04 18.15
CA VAL A 172 -12.81 11.07 18.90
C VAL A 172 -11.68 11.56 18.01
N CYS A 173 -10.85 12.47 18.51
CA CYS A 173 -9.63 12.93 17.85
C CYS A 173 -8.40 12.34 18.53
N VAL A 174 -7.67 11.51 17.81
CA VAL A 174 -6.36 10.97 18.20
C VAL A 174 -5.30 11.81 17.51
N HIS A 175 -4.47 12.50 18.27
CA HIS A 175 -3.42 13.36 17.75
C HIS A 175 -2.04 12.77 17.97
N LEU A 176 -1.32 12.52 16.88
CA LEU A 176 0.03 11.98 16.86
C LEU A 176 1.05 13.11 16.89
N THR A 177 2.00 13.07 17.84
CA THR A 177 3.05 14.09 17.98
C THR A 177 4.42 13.46 18.18
N TYR A 178 5.46 14.27 18.11
CA TYR A 178 6.84 13.84 18.30
C TYR A 178 7.44 14.43 19.58
N VAL A 179 8.11 13.59 20.36
CA VAL A 179 8.89 13.98 21.53
C VAL A 179 10.37 13.69 21.25
N PRO A 180 11.13 14.67 20.69
CA PRO A 180 12.52 14.47 20.36
C PRO A 180 13.40 14.28 21.59
N TYR A 181 14.42 13.44 21.44
CA TYR A 181 15.53 13.34 22.36
C TYR A 181 16.67 14.25 21.89
N LEU A 182 17.09 15.18 22.74
CA LEU A 182 18.23 16.04 22.46
C LEU A 182 19.49 15.44 23.05
N SER A 183 20.29 14.77 22.25
CA SER A 183 21.51 14.07 22.68
C SER A 183 22.48 14.97 23.44
N ALA A 184 22.65 16.23 23.00
CA ALA A 184 23.51 17.20 23.66
C ALA A 184 23.04 17.59 25.06
N ALA A 185 21.74 17.54 25.34
CA ALA A 185 21.15 17.85 26.64
C ALA A 185 20.79 16.59 27.46
N GLY A 186 20.88 15.40 26.87
CA GLY A 186 20.53 14.13 27.51
C GLY A 186 19.08 14.01 27.93
N GLU A 187 18.14 14.71 27.26
CA GLU A 187 16.75 14.76 27.71
C GLU A 187 15.71 14.78 26.58
N LEU A 188 14.52 14.29 26.88
CA LEU A 188 13.33 14.36 26.04
C LEU A 188 12.65 15.72 26.14
N LYS A 189 12.28 16.33 25.02
CA LYS A 189 11.64 17.65 24.93
C LYS A 189 10.16 17.54 24.56
N THR A 190 9.28 17.94 25.48
CA THR A 190 7.82 17.93 25.28
C THR A 190 7.26 19.21 24.64
N LYS A 191 8.08 20.23 24.45
CA LYS A 191 7.64 21.51 23.85
C LYS A 191 7.06 21.36 22.45
N PRO A 192 7.67 20.57 21.51
CA PRO A 192 7.09 20.37 20.18
C PRO A 192 5.66 19.78 20.24
N THR A 193 5.44 18.78 21.09
CA THR A 193 4.12 18.22 21.36
C THR A 193 3.13 19.27 21.86
N GLN A 194 3.52 20.09 22.86
CA GLN A 194 2.66 21.15 23.39
C GLN A 194 2.28 22.18 22.33
N HIS A 195 3.22 22.56 21.46
CA HIS A 195 2.96 23.51 20.36
C HIS A 195 2.03 22.91 19.32
N SER A 196 2.25 21.66 18.95
CA SER A 196 1.38 20.95 17.98
C SER A 196 -0.06 20.86 18.49
N VAL A 197 -0.25 20.48 19.76
CA VAL A 197 -1.60 20.45 20.37
C VAL A 197 -2.23 21.84 20.45
N LYS A 198 -1.45 22.87 20.80
CA LYS A 198 -1.97 24.26 20.80
C LYS A 198 -2.38 24.73 19.41
N GLN A 199 -1.66 24.32 18.38
CA GLN A 199 -2.03 24.62 17.00
C GLN A 199 -3.36 23.96 16.63
N LEU A 200 -3.57 22.69 17.02
CA LEU A 200 -4.85 21.99 16.83
C LEU A 200 -5.99 22.67 17.63
N GLN A 201 -5.73 23.04 18.87
CA GLN A 201 -6.68 23.75 19.71
C GLN A 201 -7.05 25.13 19.15
N SER A 202 -6.13 25.86 18.54
CA SER A 202 -6.39 27.15 17.89
C SER A 202 -7.37 27.04 16.72
N LEU A 203 -7.49 25.85 16.11
CA LEU A 203 -8.49 25.52 15.09
C LEU A 203 -9.80 25.01 15.69
N GLY A 204 -9.96 25.06 17.03
CA GLY A 204 -11.16 24.65 17.73
C GLY A 204 -11.29 23.12 17.94
N ILE A 205 -10.22 22.35 17.78
CA ILE A 205 -10.21 20.90 17.99
C ILE A 205 -9.41 20.57 19.25
N GLN A 206 -10.10 20.07 20.28
CA GLN A 206 -9.45 19.45 21.42
C GLN A 206 -9.13 17.99 21.08
N PRO A 207 -7.85 17.54 21.12
CA PRO A 207 -7.55 16.12 21.03
C PRO A 207 -8.08 15.38 22.26
N ASP A 208 -8.64 14.19 22.04
CA ASP A 208 -9.16 13.33 23.10
C ASP A 208 -8.09 12.32 23.56
N CYS A 209 -7.21 11.92 22.64
CA CYS A 209 -6.10 11.01 22.89
C CYS A 209 -4.83 11.52 22.22
N LEU A 210 -3.68 11.35 22.89
CA LEU A 210 -2.35 11.68 22.34
C LEU A 210 -1.54 10.41 22.15
N VAL A 211 -0.93 10.28 20.97
CA VAL A 211 0.08 9.26 20.69
C VAL A 211 1.43 9.95 20.56
N LEU A 212 2.32 9.70 21.52
CA LEU A 212 3.63 10.32 21.59
C LEU A 212 4.67 9.45 20.90
N ARG A 213 5.07 9.81 19.69
CA ARG A 213 6.19 9.17 19.02
C ARG A 213 7.49 9.61 19.67
N ALA A 214 8.34 8.65 20.06
CA ALA A 214 9.62 8.93 20.69
C ALA A 214 10.62 7.79 20.48
N GLU A 215 11.89 8.10 20.42
CA GLU A 215 12.99 7.13 20.41
C GLU A 215 13.18 6.47 21.77
N HIS A 216 13.04 7.25 22.84
CA HIS A 216 13.27 6.81 24.21
C HIS A 216 11.98 6.82 25.03
N LYS A 217 11.87 5.87 25.96
CA LYS A 217 10.72 5.76 26.86
C LYS A 217 10.56 7.01 27.72
N LEU A 218 9.37 7.60 27.71
CA LEU A 218 9.01 8.70 28.60
C LEU A 218 8.69 8.15 30.01
N SER A 219 9.11 8.89 31.01
CA SER A 219 8.68 8.61 32.40
C SER A 219 7.19 8.91 32.59
N GLN A 220 6.55 8.25 33.55
CA GLN A 220 5.15 8.53 33.90
C GLN A 220 4.91 9.99 34.29
N GLY A 221 5.90 10.61 34.98
CA GLY A 221 5.83 12.03 35.32
C GLY A 221 5.81 12.93 34.09
N LEU A 222 6.59 12.58 33.06
CA LEU A 222 6.61 13.33 31.80
C LEU A 222 5.30 13.17 31.02
N CYS A 223 4.72 11.98 30.98
CA CYS A 223 3.41 11.74 30.36
C CYS A 223 2.29 12.51 31.09
N LYS A 224 2.27 12.52 32.43
CA LYS A 224 1.33 13.32 33.23
C LYS A 224 1.49 14.83 32.98
N LYS A 225 2.73 15.31 32.83
CA LYS A 225 3.02 16.69 32.47
C LYS A 225 2.44 17.02 31.08
N VAL A 226 2.65 16.18 30.07
CA VAL A 226 2.06 16.36 28.73
C VAL A 226 0.54 16.36 28.80
N ALA A 227 -0.07 15.42 29.51
CA ALA A 227 -1.50 15.33 29.70
C ALA A 227 -2.08 16.64 30.26
N SER A 228 -1.47 17.19 31.30
CA SER A 228 -1.87 18.45 31.92
C SER A 228 -1.74 19.65 30.98
N PHE A 229 -0.61 19.80 30.27
CA PHE A 229 -0.40 20.90 29.33
C PHE A 229 -1.32 20.86 28.12
N CYS A 230 -1.71 19.66 27.69
CA CYS A 230 -2.53 19.43 26.49
C CYS A 230 -4.03 19.29 26.82
N ASN A 231 -4.39 19.34 28.10
CA ASN A 231 -5.76 19.13 28.58
C ASN A 231 -6.36 17.80 28.08
N VAL A 232 -5.57 16.72 28.21
CA VAL A 232 -5.96 15.35 27.86
C VAL A 232 -5.89 14.47 29.10
N ARG A 233 -6.80 13.51 29.23
CA ARG A 233 -6.78 12.56 30.34
C ARG A 233 -5.45 11.79 30.37
N PRO A 234 -4.83 11.56 31.55
CA PRO A 234 -3.54 10.84 31.62
C PRO A 234 -3.56 9.42 31.04
N ASP A 235 -4.70 8.72 31.12
CA ASP A 235 -4.91 7.39 30.54
C ASP A 235 -5.13 7.41 29.01
N CYS A 236 -5.30 8.60 28.43
CA CYS A 236 -5.37 8.82 26.98
C CYS A 236 -4.05 9.36 26.38
N VAL A 237 -2.94 9.29 27.12
CA VAL A 237 -1.60 9.64 26.61
C VAL A 237 -0.78 8.36 26.50
N VAL A 238 -0.61 7.86 25.28
CA VAL A 238 0.12 6.63 24.98
C VAL A 238 1.44 6.91 24.27
N GLN A 239 2.42 6.04 24.46
CA GLN A 239 3.74 6.17 23.83
C GLN A 239 3.86 5.21 22.65
N SER A 240 4.28 5.72 21.51
CA SER A 240 4.67 4.94 20.35
C SER A 240 6.19 5.01 20.19
N LEU A 241 6.88 4.05 20.78
CA LEU A 241 8.34 3.96 20.70
C LEU A 241 8.76 3.31 19.38
N ASP A 242 10.01 3.55 18.98
CA ASP A 242 10.62 2.86 17.86
C ASP A 242 10.69 1.36 18.13
N VAL A 243 10.31 0.60 17.12
CA VAL A 243 10.29 -0.87 17.16
C VAL A 243 11.01 -1.43 15.94
N PRO A 244 11.62 -2.63 16.05
CA PRO A 244 12.32 -3.26 14.93
C PRO A 244 11.43 -3.59 13.74
N SER A 245 10.12 -3.73 13.96
CA SER A 245 9.13 -4.04 12.92
C SER A 245 7.82 -3.30 13.18
N ILE A 246 7.24 -2.70 12.13
CA ILE A 246 5.93 -2.04 12.20
C ILE A 246 4.83 -2.98 12.71
N TYR A 247 4.99 -4.29 12.53
CA TYR A 247 4.04 -5.30 13.01
C TYR A 247 4.03 -5.47 14.53
N GLU A 248 5.01 -4.91 15.25
CA GLU A 248 4.98 -4.85 16.71
C GLU A 248 4.09 -3.72 17.23
N VAL A 249 3.82 -2.71 16.41
CA VAL A 249 3.08 -1.50 16.85
C VAL A 249 1.70 -1.81 17.42
N PRO A 250 0.83 -2.66 16.80
CA PRO A 250 -0.47 -2.97 17.38
C PRO A 250 -0.36 -3.57 18.80
N ILE A 251 0.62 -4.46 19.01
CA ILE A 251 0.87 -5.07 20.32
C ILE A 251 1.29 -4.01 21.33
N LYS A 252 2.20 -3.11 20.94
CA LYS A 252 2.68 -2.03 21.81
C LYS A 252 1.58 -1.03 22.14
N MET A 253 0.73 -0.70 21.17
CA MET A 253 -0.42 0.18 21.40
C MET A 253 -1.45 -0.46 22.34
N GLN A 254 -1.68 -1.77 22.24
CA GLN A 254 -2.53 -2.51 23.17
C GLN A 254 -1.92 -2.49 24.58
N GLU A 255 -0.62 -2.75 24.71
CA GLU A 255 0.10 -2.70 26.00
C GLU A 255 0.06 -1.31 26.66
N GLN A 256 -0.06 -0.25 25.86
CA GLN A 256 -0.23 1.13 26.31
C GLN A 256 -1.71 1.50 26.58
N GLY A 257 -2.67 0.63 26.26
CA GLY A 257 -4.08 0.83 26.49
C GLY A 257 -4.79 1.74 25.47
N LEU A 258 -4.26 1.87 24.23
CA LEU A 258 -4.87 2.72 23.21
C LEU A 258 -6.31 2.31 22.87
N ASP A 259 -6.59 1.03 22.75
CA ASP A 259 -7.92 0.49 22.49
C ASP A 259 -8.88 0.74 23.65
N THR A 260 -8.44 0.55 24.89
CA THR A 260 -9.25 0.83 26.08
C THR A 260 -9.55 2.32 26.24
N ALA A 261 -8.58 3.18 25.91
CA ALA A 261 -8.79 4.64 25.89
C ALA A 261 -9.88 5.02 24.87
N ILE A 262 -9.81 4.49 23.64
CA ILE A 262 -10.80 4.75 22.57
C ILE A 262 -12.19 4.26 23.00
N LEU A 263 -12.31 3.04 23.54
CA LEU A 263 -13.60 2.52 24.01
C LEU A 263 -14.18 3.39 25.12
N SER A 264 -13.36 3.77 26.10
CA SER A 264 -13.78 4.68 27.18
C SER A 264 -14.27 6.02 26.65
N LEU A 265 -13.56 6.62 25.67
CA LEU A 265 -13.91 7.89 25.05
C LEU A 265 -15.21 7.83 24.25
N THR A 266 -15.50 6.69 23.64
CA THR A 266 -16.70 6.46 22.82
C THR A 266 -17.87 5.85 23.62
N GLY A 267 -17.70 5.65 24.92
CA GLY A 267 -18.74 5.11 25.80
C GLY A 267 -19.03 3.62 25.61
N GLU A 268 -18.07 2.87 25.06
CA GLU A 268 -18.19 1.42 24.86
C GLU A 268 -17.64 0.62 26.05
N PRO A 269 -18.19 -0.58 26.29
CA PRO A 269 -17.66 -1.48 27.30
C PRO A 269 -16.21 -1.88 27.00
N ILE A 270 -15.33 -1.78 27.98
CA ILE A 270 -13.93 -2.15 27.81
C ILE A 270 -13.76 -3.67 27.68
N GLY A 271 -14.48 -4.46 28.48
CA GLY A 271 -14.40 -5.93 28.45
C GLY A 271 -13.00 -6.48 28.70
N GLU A 272 -12.79 -7.75 28.35
CA GLU A 272 -11.48 -8.39 28.41
C GLU A 272 -10.59 -7.94 27.26
N THR A 273 -9.27 -7.84 27.53
CA THR A 273 -8.29 -7.49 26.48
C THR A 273 -8.04 -8.70 25.58
N PRO A 274 -8.26 -8.58 24.25
CA PRO A 274 -8.04 -9.67 23.32
C PRO A 274 -6.57 -10.11 23.28
N ALA A 275 -6.33 -11.41 23.18
CA ALA A 275 -4.96 -11.96 23.21
C ALA A 275 -4.12 -11.62 21.95
N LEU A 276 -4.73 -11.27 20.83
CA LEU A 276 -4.07 -11.09 19.51
C LEU A 276 -3.20 -12.30 19.10
N ALA A 277 -3.59 -13.51 19.47
CA ALA A 277 -2.74 -14.69 19.37
C ALA A 277 -2.14 -14.93 17.97
N PRO A 278 -2.91 -14.89 16.85
CA PRO A 278 -2.31 -15.07 15.51
C PRO A 278 -1.28 -13.99 15.16
N TRP A 279 -1.55 -12.73 15.55
CA TRP A 279 -0.65 -11.61 15.31
C TRP A 279 0.64 -11.70 16.12
N ARG A 280 0.55 -12.06 17.40
CA ARG A 280 1.71 -12.29 18.28
C ARG A 280 2.57 -13.45 17.75
N SER A 281 1.94 -14.54 17.31
CA SER A 281 2.64 -15.67 16.71
C SER A 281 3.43 -15.26 15.46
N PHE A 282 2.85 -14.45 14.58
CA PHE A 282 3.55 -13.90 13.42
C PHE A 282 4.78 -13.07 13.84
N VAL A 283 4.62 -12.17 14.81
CA VAL A 283 5.73 -11.31 15.30
C VAL A 283 6.84 -12.14 15.93
N GLU A 284 6.49 -13.16 16.73
CA GLU A 284 7.49 -14.07 17.33
C GLU A 284 8.22 -14.89 16.27
N ARG A 285 7.50 -15.46 15.29
CA ARG A 285 8.09 -16.21 14.19
C ARG A 285 9.09 -15.36 13.43
N ARG A 286 8.73 -14.10 13.12
CA ARG A 286 9.61 -13.13 12.47
C ARG A 286 10.89 -12.85 13.27
N LYS A 287 10.78 -12.69 14.59
CA LYS A 287 11.93 -12.47 15.47
C LYS A 287 12.88 -13.67 15.50
N ASN A 288 12.31 -14.87 15.54
CA ASN A 288 13.05 -16.12 15.70
C ASN A 288 13.65 -16.66 14.39
N ALA A 289 13.24 -16.15 13.23
CA ALA A 289 13.78 -16.56 11.94
C ALA A 289 15.31 -16.36 11.92
N LYS A 290 16.06 -17.43 11.60
CA LYS A 290 17.55 -17.44 11.59
C LYS A 290 18.09 -17.42 10.17
N LYS A 291 17.44 -18.13 9.25
CA LYS A 291 17.84 -18.18 7.84
C LYS A 291 17.70 -16.81 7.22
N VAL A 292 18.70 -16.37 6.44
CA VAL A 292 18.65 -15.09 5.71
C VAL A 292 18.68 -15.40 4.23
N VAL A 293 17.75 -14.86 3.47
CA VAL A 293 17.73 -14.91 2.00
C VAL A 293 17.90 -13.51 1.43
N ASN A 294 18.72 -13.38 0.38
CA ASN A 294 18.99 -12.13 -0.32
C ASN A 294 18.18 -12.10 -1.62
N ILE A 295 17.26 -11.16 -1.79
CA ILE A 295 16.44 -11.01 -2.99
C ILE A 295 16.79 -9.70 -3.67
N GLY A 296 17.15 -9.78 -4.96
CA GLY A 296 17.40 -8.63 -5.81
C GLY A 296 16.08 -8.06 -6.35
N LEU A 297 15.84 -6.78 -6.13
CA LEU A 297 14.75 -6.03 -6.75
C LEU A 297 15.29 -5.27 -7.97
N VAL A 298 15.04 -5.80 -9.17
CA VAL A 298 15.47 -5.18 -10.41
C VAL A 298 14.46 -4.12 -10.83
N GLY A 299 14.80 -2.86 -10.61
CA GLY A 299 13.91 -1.73 -10.84
C GLY A 299 14.64 -0.45 -11.20
N LYS A 300 13.89 0.64 -11.37
CA LYS A 300 14.44 1.96 -11.72
C LYS A 300 14.34 2.99 -10.61
N TYR A 301 13.71 2.65 -9.49
CA TYR A 301 13.56 3.52 -8.32
C TYR A 301 14.37 2.92 -7.18
N ASP A 302 15.17 3.75 -6.50
CA ASP A 302 16.04 3.36 -5.40
C ASP A 302 15.44 3.67 -4.00
N LEU A 303 14.21 4.19 -3.97
CA LEU A 303 13.47 4.45 -2.76
C LEU A 303 12.62 3.23 -2.38
N GLN A 304 12.74 2.77 -1.14
CA GLN A 304 11.98 1.63 -0.60
C GLN A 304 10.46 1.83 -0.75
N ASP A 305 9.96 3.03 -0.54
CA ASP A 305 8.53 3.32 -0.60
C ASP A 305 7.96 3.28 -2.02
N ALA A 306 8.81 3.36 -3.06
CA ALA A 306 8.39 3.17 -4.45
C ALA A 306 7.98 1.71 -4.77
N TYR A 307 8.42 0.76 -3.96
CA TYR A 307 8.08 -0.67 -4.04
C TYR A 307 7.57 -1.21 -2.70
N LYS A 308 6.84 -0.37 -1.95
CA LYS A 308 6.45 -0.65 -0.56
C LYS A 308 5.68 -1.96 -0.41
N SER A 309 4.69 -2.19 -1.24
CA SER A 309 3.87 -3.42 -1.15
C SER A 309 4.67 -4.67 -1.52
N ILE A 310 5.58 -4.59 -2.49
CA ILE A 310 6.51 -5.70 -2.81
C ILE A 310 7.40 -6.01 -1.60
N HIS A 311 8.00 -4.96 -1.01
CA HIS A 311 8.84 -5.10 0.18
C HIS A 311 8.09 -5.76 1.34
N GLU A 312 6.89 -5.27 1.65
CA GLU A 312 6.09 -5.80 2.77
C GLU A 312 5.63 -7.23 2.49
N SER A 313 5.16 -7.54 1.28
CA SER A 313 4.72 -8.88 0.90
C SER A 313 5.87 -9.91 1.00
N LEU A 314 7.04 -9.61 0.43
CA LEU A 314 8.21 -10.47 0.54
C LEU A 314 8.64 -10.70 2.00
N SER A 315 8.59 -9.65 2.80
CA SER A 315 8.91 -9.70 4.22
C SER A 315 7.92 -10.54 5.04
N GLN A 316 6.62 -10.45 4.73
CA GLN A 316 5.56 -11.27 5.32
C GLN A 316 5.74 -12.74 4.95
N CYS A 317 5.90 -13.02 3.66
CA CYS A 317 6.13 -14.38 3.16
C CYS A 317 7.40 -15.01 3.74
N GLY A 318 8.49 -14.23 3.88
CA GLY A 318 9.71 -14.68 4.54
C GLY A 318 9.46 -15.13 5.98
N THR A 319 8.59 -14.41 6.71
CA THR A 319 8.21 -14.82 8.08
C THR A 319 7.55 -16.20 8.09
N TYR A 320 6.67 -16.50 7.13
CA TYR A 320 6.02 -17.80 7.02
C TYR A 320 6.94 -18.91 6.50
N CYS A 321 8.02 -18.55 5.81
CA CYS A 321 9.09 -19.46 5.39
C CYS A 321 10.23 -19.58 6.42
N ASP A 322 10.06 -19.07 7.63
CA ASP A 322 11.08 -19.05 8.71
C ASP A 322 12.41 -18.42 8.31
N CYS A 323 12.36 -17.46 7.38
CA CYS A 323 13.54 -16.73 6.92
C CYS A 323 13.38 -15.21 7.02
N LYS A 324 14.51 -14.52 7.15
CA LYS A 324 14.62 -13.06 7.04
C LYS A 324 14.97 -12.72 5.60
N VAL A 325 14.07 -12.05 4.93
CA VAL A 325 14.31 -11.53 3.58
C VAL A 325 15.10 -10.23 3.69
N LYS A 326 16.29 -10.20 3.06
CA LYS A 326 17.07 -8.98 2.81
C LYS A 326 16.87 -8.58 1.36
N LEU A 327 16.34 -7.39 1.15
CA LEU A 327 16.10 -6.85 -0.18
C LEU A 327 17.28 -5.98 -0.61
N HIS A 328 17.72 -6.19 -1.85
CA HIS A 328 18.79 -5.44 -2.48
C HIS A 328 18.24 -4.78 -3.74
N PHE A 329 18.17 -3.44 -3.72
CA PHE A 329 17.78 -2.71 -4.90
C PHE A 329 18.88 -2.77 -5.97
N ILE A 330 18.51 -3.16 -7.19
CA ILE A 330 19.39 -3.27 -8.34
C ILE A 330 18.85 -2.34 -9.43
N ASN A 331 19.60 -1.25 -9.69
CA ASN A 331 19.20 -0.29 -10.72
C ASN A 331 19.31 -0.90 -12.11
N SER A 332 18.16 -1.09 -12.77
CA SER A 332 18.09 -1.69 -14.10
C SER A 332 18.79 -0.88 -15.19
N GLU A 333 18.99 0.43 -15.01
CA GLU A 333 19.74 1.26 -15.97
C GLU A 333 21.24 0.91 -16.05
N LYS A 334 21.75 0.17 -15.06
CA LYS A 334 23.17 -0.26 -15.00
C LYS A 334 23.41 -1.67 -15.53
N ILE A 335 22.35 -2.37 -15.95
CA ILE A 335 22.42 -3.75 -16.39
C ILE A 335 22.47 -3.79 -17.93
N THR A 336 23.47 -4.46 -18.47
CA THR A 336 23.60 -4.85 -19.88
C THR A 336 23.88 -6.35 -19.95
N ASP A 337 23.86 -6.95 -21.12
CA ASP A 337 24.24 -8.37 -21.28
C ASP A 337 25.66 -8.65 -20.75
N GLU A 338 26.59 -7.71 -20.89
CA GLU A 338 27.98 -7.86 -20.42
C GLU A 338 28.10 -7.68 -18.90
N THR A 339 27.27 -6.82 -18.29
CA THR A 339 27.38 -6.51 -16.86
C THR A 339 26.44 -7.33 -15.97
N ALA A 340 25.46 -8.03 -16.55
CA ALA A 340 24.43 -8.74 -15.80
C ALA A 340 25.01 -9.72 -14.78
N ALA A 341 26.01 -10.52 -15.17
CA ALA A 341 26.64 -11.48 -14.29
C ALA A 341 27.29 -10.85 -13.04
N ASP A 342 27.88 -9.67 -13.17
CA ASP A 342 28.51 -8.97 -12.04
C ASP A 342 27.51 -8.22 -11.19
N VAL A 343 26.56 -7.51 -11.83
CA VAL A 343 25.56 -6.67 -11.14
C VAL A 343 24.54 -7.53 -10.37
N LEU A 344 24.20 -8.70 -10.91
CA LEU A 344 23.22 -9.61 -10.30
C LEU A 344 23.83 -10.63 -9.35
N ARG A 345 25.16 -10.62 -9.15
CA ARG A 345 25.85 -11.59 -8.31
C ARG A 345 25.40 -11.56 -6.85
N GLY A 346 25.28 -12.75 -6.24
CA GLY A 346 25.13 -12.91 -4.78
C GLY A 346 23.72 -12.84 -4.25
N MET A 347 22.72 -12.81 -5.12
CA MET A 347 21.32 -12.92 -4.72
C MET A 347 20.85 -14.38 -4.78
N ASP A 348 19.91 -14.72 -3.91
CA ASP A 348 19.29 -16.05 -3.86
C ASP A 348 18.07 -16.15 -4.79
N GLY A 349 17.48 -14.99 -5.17
CA GLY A 349 16.36 -14.86 -6.11
C GLY A 349 16.14 -13.43 -6.56
N TYR A 350 15.30 -13.24 -7.57
CA TYR A 350 15.10 -11.92 -8.20
C TYR A 350 13.62 -11.59 -8.39
N VAL A 351 13.26 -10.34 -8.15
CA VAL A 351 11.99 -9.77 -8.58
C VAL A 351 12.27 -8.73 -9.66
N ILE A 352 11.73 -8.95 -10.87
CA ILE A 352 11.72 -7.95 -11.92
C ILE A 352 10.49 -7.07 -11.66
N CYS A 353 10.76 -5.87 -11.15
CA CYS A 353 9.73 -4.98 -10.60
C CYS A 353 8.84 -4.38 -11.69
N PRO A 354 7.59 -3.99 -11.35
CA PRO A 354 6.71 -3.23 -12.21
C PRO A 354 7.29 -1.85 -12.54
N GLY A 355 6.63 -1.13 -13.44
CA GLY A 355 7.02 0.22 -13.83
C GLY A 355 6.39 0.61 -15.15
N VAL A 356 6.67 1.85 -15.59
CA VAL A 356 6.15 2.43 -16.84
C VAL A 356 7.27 3.17 -17.58
N GLY A 357 7.17 3.26 -18.91
CA GLY A 357 8.10 4.00 -19.78
C GLY A 357 9.48 3.35 -19.96
N PRO A 358 10.26 3.84 -20.93
CA PRO A 358 11.43 3.15 -21.47
C PRO A 358 12.65 3.12 -20.55
N ARG A 359 12.71 3.98 -19.53
CA ARG A 359 13.86 4.07 -18.62
C ARG A 359 14.08 2.76 -17.88
N GLY A 360 15.25 2.14 -18.07
CA GLY A 360 15.66 0.87 -17.44
C GLY A 360 14.98 -0.38 -18.03
N PHE A 361 14.25 -0.28 -19.14
CA PHE A 361 13.56 -1.40 -19.78
C PHE A 361 14.57 -2.42 -20.33
N GLU A 362 15.56 -2.00 -21.10
CA GLU A 362 16.57 -2.88 -21.68
C GLU A 362 17.38 -3.63 -20.60
N GLY A 363 17.71 -2.94 -19.52
CA GLY A 363 18.40 -3.60 -18.40
C GLY A 363 17.55 -4.64 -17.66
N LYS A 364 16.21 -4.46 -17.64
CA LYS A 364 15.32 -5.52 -17.15
C LYS A 364 15.30 -6.73 -18.08
N ILE A 365 15.37 -6.52 -19.42
CA ILE A 365 15.47 -7.60 -20.41
C ILE A 365 16.77 -8.37 -20.21
N ALA A 366 17.91 -7.68 -20.08
CA ALA A 366 19.20 -8.32 -19.81
C ALA A 366 19.19 -9.10 -18.48
N ALA A 367 18.55 -8.57 -17.45
CA ALA A 367 18.37 -9.28 -16.18
C ALA A 367 17.49 -10.52 -16.32
N ALA A 368 16.37 -10.43 -17.04
CA ALA A 368 15.48 -11.55 -17.32
C ALA A 368 16.19 -12.68 -18.05
N LYS A 369 16.97 -12.34 -19.11
CA LYS A 369 17.79 -13.25 -19.87
C LYS A 369 18.81 -13.98 -18.97
N TYR A 370 19.57 -13.21 -18.21
CA TYR A 370 20.57 -13.79 -17.28
C TYR A 370 19.92 -14.74 -16.28
N CYS A 371 18.79 -14.34 -15.69
CA CYS A 371 18.07 -15.17 -14.73
C CYS A 371 17.55 -16.47 -15.35
N ARG A 372 16.97 -16.42 -16.55
CA ARG A 372 16.46 -17.59 -17.27
C ARG A 372 17.60 -18.54 -17.68
N GLU A 373 18.67 -18.03 -18.29
CA GLU A 373 19.81 -18.86 -18.75
C GLU A 373 20.56 -19.54 -17.61
N ASN A 374 20.58 -18.94 -16.43
CA ASN A 374 21.21 -19.49 -15.23
C ASN A 374 20.22 -20.19 -14.30
N ASN A 375 19.00 -20.43 -14.74
CA ASN A 375 17.94 -21.11 -13.98
C ASN A 375 17.76 -20.49 -12.55
N LEU A 376 17.76 -19.16 -12.43
CA LEU A 376 17.61 -18.45 -11.15
C LEU A 376 16.13 -18.28 -10.80
N VAL A 377 15.81 -18.38 -9.51
CA VAL A 377 14.43 -18.18 -9.03
C VAL A 377 14.00 -16.75 -9.30
N THR A 378 12.99 -16.55 -10.16
CA THR A 378 12.63 -15.21 -10.66
C THR A 378 11.12 -15.01 -10.67
N LEU A 379 10.67 -13.87 -10.13
CA LEU A 379 9.30 -13.38 -10.20
C LEU A 379 9.25 -12.09 -11.01
N GLY A 380 8.50 -12.07 -12.11
CA GLY A 380 8.18 -10.85 -12.87
C GLY A 380 6.82 -10.29 -12.47
N ILE A 381 6.73 -9.01 -12.16
CA ILE A 381 5.47 -8.36 -11.77
C ILE A 381 5.16 -7.23 -12.75
N GLY A 382 3.94 -7.19 -13.29
CA GLY A 382 3.49 -6.15 -14.20
C GLY A 382 4.41 -6.05 -15.44
N LEU A 383 5.12 -4.92 -15.58
CA LEU A 383 6.16 -4.76 -16.61
C LEU A 383 7.22 -5.87 -16.56
N GLY A 384 7.48 -6.45 -15.37
CA GLY A 384 8.43 -7.57 -15.24
C GLY A 384 7.99 -8.81 -16.01
N MET A 385 6.70 -9.16 -16.02
CA MET A 385 6.16 -10.23 -16.86
C MET A 385 6.28 -9.88 -18.35
N GLN A 386 5.97 -8.65 -18.73
CA GLN A 386 6.09 -8.21 -20.14
C GLN A 386 7.54 -8.32 -20.63
N VAL A 387 8.49 -7.93 -19.79
CA VAL A 387 9.94 -8.07 -20.06
C VAL A 387 10.34 -9.53 -20.28
N MET A 388 9.81 -10.47 -19.51
CA MET A 388 10.07 -11.91 -19.70
C MET A 388 9.61 -12.40 -21.10
N ALA A 389 8.46 -11.92 -21.57
CA ALA A 389 7.95 -12.28 -22.89
C ALA A 389 8.78 -11.64 -24.03
N VAL A 390 9.14 -10.38 -23.88
CA VAL A 390 10.00 -9.67 -24.87
C VAL A 390 11.39 -10.31 -24.91
N GLU A 391 11.97 -10.68 -23.79
CA GLU A 391 13.25 -11.40 -23.70
C GLU A 391 13.19 -12.74 -24.46
N CYS A 392 12.15 -13.52 -24.19
CA CYS A 392 11.93 -14.80 -24.87
C CYS A 392 11.82 -14.62 -26.39
N ALA A 393 11.09 -13.62 -26.86
CA ALA A 393 10.96 -13.31 -28.28
C ALA A 393 12.30 -12.92 -28.93
N ARG A 394 13.10 -12.09 -28.25
CA ARG A 394 14.42 -11.67 -28.78
C ARG A 394 15.43 -12.81 -28.86
N THR A 395 15.51 -13.61 -27.77
CA THR A 395 16.59 -14.59 -27.62
C THR A 395 16.26 -15.97 -28.20
N LEU A 396 15.00 -16.41 -28.09
CA LEU A 396 14.60 -17.76 -28.51
C LEU A 396 13.87 -17.78 -29.84
N LEU A 397 13.12 -16.73 -30.20
CA LEU A 397 12.47 -16.64 -31.53
C LEU A 397 13.31 -15.85 -32.56
N GLY A 398 14.34 -15.12 -32.09
CA GLY A 398 15.21 -14.33 -32.97
C GLY A 398 14.63 -13.00 -33.45
N TYR A 399 13.56 -12.51 -32.83
CA TYR A 399 12.94 -11.21 -33.11
C TYR A 399 13.70 -10.08 -32.43
N THR A 400 14.84 -9.71 -33.01
CA THR A 400 15.81 -8.78 -32.39
C THR A 400 15.26 -7.41 -32.05
N ASP A 401 14.21 -6.95 -32.75
CA ASP A 401 13.51 -5.68 -32.50
C ASP A 401 12.25 -5.83 -31.60
N ALA A 402 11.97 -7.05 -31.11
CA ALA A 402 10.81 -7.30 -30.28
C ALA A 402 10.75 -6.35 -29.08
N SER A 403 9.60 -5.73 -28.87
CA SER A 403 9.43 -4.73 -27.79
C SER A 403 7.97 -4.64 -27.34
N SER A 404 7.72 -3.75 -26.39
CA SER A 404 6.41 -3.24 -26.06
C SER A 404 6.12 -1.97 -26.86
N TYR A 405 4.91 -1.81 -27.35
CA TYR A 405 4.45 -0.57 -27.99
C TYR A 405 4.65 0.67 -27.10
N GLU A 406 4.59 0.51 -25.79
CA GLU A 406 4.88 1.59 -24.84
C GLU A 406 6.34 2.06 -24.92
N MET A 407 7.26 1.13 -25.16
CA MET A 407 8.70 1.38 -25.10
C MET A 407 9.28 1.81 -26.45
N ASP A 408 8.75 1.23 -27.53
CA ASP A 408 9.11 1.54 -28.92
C ASP A 408 7.88 1.38 -29.83
N ASP A 409 7.29 2.49 -30.23
CA ASP A 409 6.13 2.54 -31.11
C ASP A 409 6.45 2.15 -32.58
N LYS A 410 7.74 2.00 -32.93
CA LYS A 410 8.23 1.64 -34.26
C LYS A 410 8.60 0.18 -34.39
N THR A 411 8.64 -0.58 -33.30
CA THR A 411 8.95 -2.02 -33.34
C THR A 411 8.02 -2.75 -34.29
N THR A 412 8.58 -3.69 -35.09
CA THR A 412 7.78 -4.54 -35.97
C THR A 412 7.22 -5.76 -35.26
N HIS A 413 7.87 -6.21 -34.18
CA HIS A 413 7.42 -7.32 -33.35
C HIS A 413 6.90 -6.79 -32.00
N ARG A 414 5.61 -6.43 -31.99
CA ARG A 414 4.92 -5.90 -30.81
C ARG A 414 4.45 -7.03 -29.90
N ILE A 415 5.37 -7.60 -29.14
CA ILE A 415 5.07 -8.68 -28.19
C ILE A 415 4.09 -8.22 -27.11
N VAL A 416 4.18 -6.94 -26.76
CA VAL A 416 3.27 -6.28 -25.83
C VAL A 416 2.66 -5.08 -26.54
N ASP A 417 1.33 -5.05 -26.63
CA ASP A 417 0.61 -3.99 -27.34
C ASP A 417 -0.59 -3.51 -26.50
N ILE A 418 -1.22 -2.45 -26.97
CA ILE A 418 -2.50 -1.96 -26.44
C ILE A 418 -3.64 -2.75 -27.10
N MET A 419 -4.63 -3.14 -26.33
CA MET A 419 -5.82 -3.82 -26.88
C MET A 419 -6.56 -2.94 -27.88
N GLU A 420 -7.10 -3.56 -28.97
CA GLU A 420 -7.79 -2.82 -30.03
C GLU A 420 -9.01 -2.03 -29.52
N ASP A 421 -9.80 -2.62 -28.65
CA ASP A 421 -10.95 -1.96 -28.00
C ASP A 421 -10.56 -0.70 -27.20
N LEU A 422 -9.30 -0.59 -26.84
CA LEU A 422 -8.74 0.52 -26.09
C LEU A 422 -8.13 1.61 -27.00
N LYS A 423 -7.78 1.27 -28.26
CA LYS A 423 -7.25 2.25 -29.25
C LYS A 423 -8.31 3.28 -29.66
N SER A 424 -9.58 2.93 -29.61
CA SER A 424 -10.71 3.78 -30.03
C SER A 424 -11.16 4.79 -28.96
N VAL A 425 -10.73 4.67 -27.71
CA VAL A 425 -11.12 5.56 -26.62
C VAL A 425 -10.07 6.64 -26.46
N GLY A 426 -10.34 7.85 -26.94
CA GLY A 426 -9.42 9.00 -26.93
C GLY A 426 -9.02 9.52 -25.53
N ASN A 427 -9.26 8.76 -24.46
CA ASN A 427 -8.82 9.04 -23.11
C ASN A 427 -7.75 8.03 -22.68
N PRO A 428 -6.47 8.42 -22.60
CA PRO A 428 -5.38 7.53 -22.23
C PRO A 428 -5.53 6.89 -20.85
N PHE A 429 -6.32 7.47 -19.95
CA PHE A 429 -6.57 6.94 -18.60
C PHE A 429 -7.78 6.01 -18.52
N GLY A 430 -8.67 5.99 -19.52
CA GLY A 430 -9.88 5.15 -19.57
C GLY A 430 -9.65 3.70 -19.99
N THR A 431 -8.43 3.33 -20.35
CA THR A 431 -8.09 2.08 -21.04
C THR A 431 -7.21 1.11 -20.24
N MET A 432 -7.05 1.36 -18.95
CA MET A 432 -6.26 0.48 -18.08
C MET A 432 -7.13 -0.58 -17.42
N ARG A 433 -6.60 -1.82 -17.32
CA ARG A 433 -7.12 -2.79 -16.36
C ARG A 433 -6.67 -2.36 -14.96
N ARG A 434 -7.62 -1.93 -14.14
CA ARG A 434 -7.39 -1.46 -12.77
C ARG A 434 -8.39 -2.08 -11.81
N GLY A 435 -7.89 -2.58 -10.68
CA GLY A 435 -8.71 -3.26 -9.68
C GLY A 435 -8.74 -4.76 -9.87
N ASN A 436 -9.71 -5.41 -9.25
CA ASN A 436 -9.82 -6.86 -9.26
C ASN A 436 -10.32 -7.40 -10.60
N TYR A 437 -9.60 -8.41 -11.12
CA TYR A 437 -10.00 -9.22 -12.27
C TYR A 437 -9.77 -10.69 -11.96
N ASP A 438 -10.61 -11.52 -12.58
CA ASP A 438 -10.52 -12.97 -12.45
C ASP A 438 -9.48 -13.54 -13.43
N THR A 439 -8.72 -14.54 -12.98
CA THR A 439 -7.77 -15.29 -13.79
C THR A 439 -8.06 -16.78 -13.63
N VAL A 440 -8.08 -17.52 -14.73
CA VAL A 440 -8.17 -18.99 -14.74
C VAL A 440 -6.77 -19.56 -14.95
N ILE A 441 -6.32 -20.41 -14.04
CA ILE A 441 -4.98 -21.01 -14.01
C ILE A 441 -5.05 -22.45 -14.49
N GLU A 442 -4.14 -22.83 -15.37
CA GLU A 442 -4.03 -24.20 -15.88
C GLU A 442 -3.44 -25.14 -14.82
N LYS A 443 -4.08 -26.31 -14.64
CA LYS A 443 -3.62 -27.36 -13.72
C LYS A 443 -2.23 -27.90 -14.11
N GLY A 444 -1.44 -28.20 -13.10
CA GLY A 444 -0.09 -28.76 -13.29
C GLY A 444 0.97 -27.71 -13.66
N THR A 445 0.65 -26.43 -13.50
CA THR A 445 1.59 -25.31 -13.67
C THR A 445 2.13 -24.86 -12.31
N LYS A 446 3.27 -24.15 -12.31
CA LYS A 446 3.86 -23.57 -11.09
C LYS A 446 2.92 -22.56 -10.42
N ALA A 447 2.20 -21.81 -11.24
CA ALA A 447 1.17 -20.89 -10.74
C ALA A 447 0.05 -21.66 -10.03
N TYR A 448 -0.42 -22.78 -10.60
CA TYR A 448 -1.44 -23.62 -9.95
C TYR A 448 -0.94 -24.22 -8.63
N GLU A 449 0.31 -24.66 -8.57
CA GLU A 449 0.93 -25.15 -7.33
C GLU A 449 1.00 -24.07 -6.25
N ALA A 450 1.25 -22.82 -6.66
CA ALA A 450 1.30 -21.69 -5.73
C ALA A 450 -0.08 -21.33 -5.15
N TYR A 451 -1.12 -21.26 -5.98
CA TYR A 451 -2.46 -20.85 -5.55
C TYR A 451 -3.32 -22.00 -5.01
N GLY A 452 -3.14 -23.21 -5.54
CA GLY A 452 -3.98 -24.38 -5.21
C GLY A 452 -5.41 -24.33 -5.75
N GLU A 453 -5.73 -23.34 -6.58
CA GLU A 453 -7.06 -23.03 -7.11
C GLU A 453 -7.00 -22.78 -8.62
N GLU A 454 -8.07 -23.19 -9.35
CA GLU A 454 -8.18 -22.95 -10.80
C GLU A 454 -8.62 -21.51 -11.13
N LYS A 455 -9.32 -20.87 -10.23
CA LYS A 455 -9.82 -19.51 -10.42
C LYS A 455 -9.41 -18.63 -9.25
N ILE A 456 -8.71 -17.55 -9.58
CA ILE A 456 -8.27 -16.54 -8.62
C ILE A 456 -8.80 -15.17 -9.02
N THR A 457 -8.77 -14.24 -8.06
CA THR A 457 -9.08 -12.83 -8.31
C THR A 457 -7.93 -11.99 -7.77
N GLU A 458 -7.23 -11.28 -8.65
CA GLU A 458 -6.07 -10.46 -8.29
C GLU A 458 -6.22 -9.02 -8.79
N ARG A 459 -5.40 -8.12 -8.24
CA ARG A 459 -5.46 -6.69 -8.53
C ARG A 459 -4.55 -6.33 -9.69
N HIS A 460 -5.11 -5.75 -10.74
CA HIS A 460 -4.41 -5.30 -11.94
C HIS A 460 -4.15 -3.79 -11.90
N TYR A 461 -3.02 -3.38 -12.46
CA TYR A 461 -2.68 -1.96 -12.68
C TYR A 461 -1.77 -1.83 -13.90
N HIS A 462 -2.32 -2.06 -15.09
CA HIS A 462 -1.57 -1.96 -16.34
C HIS A 462 -2.47 -1.60 -17.51
N ARG A 463 -1.84 -1.13 -18.59
CA ARG A 463 -2.50 -0.71 -19.82
C ARG A 463 -2.18 -1.63 -21.00
N TYR A 464 -0.98 -2.19 -21.03
CA TYR A 464 -0.47 -2.97 -22.11
C TYR A 464 -0.55 -4.45 -21.78
N GLU A 465 -0.86 -5.26 -22.80
CA GLU A 465 -1.11 -6.69 -22.69
C GLU A 465 -0.19 -7.47 -23.62
N LEU A 466 0.03 -8.76 -23.33
CA LEU A 466 0.68 -9.64 -24.28
C LEU A 466 -0.17 -9.73 -25.55
N ASN A 467 0.46 -9.59 -26.71
CA ASN A 467 -0.20 -9.76 -28.00
C ASN A 467 -0.42 -11.26 -28.29
N VAL A 468 -1.48 -11.80 -27.68
CA VAL A 468 -1.81 -13.22 -27.72
C VAL A 468 -2.26 -13.69 -29.10
N VAL A 469 -2.77 -12.79 -29.93
CA VAL A 469 -3.28 -13.12 -31.27
C VAL A 469 -2.14 -13.50 -32.20
N GLU A 470 -1.03 -12.79 -32.12
CA GLU A 470 0.10 -12.98 -33.03
C GLU A 470 1.17 -13.91 -32.47
N TYR A 471 1.48 -13.82 -31.16
CA TYR A 471 2.71 -14.41 -30.61
C TYR A 471 2.52 -15.52 -29.58
N ARG A 472 1.31 -15.78 -29.08
CA ARG A 472 1.09 -16.79 -28.04
C ARG A 472 1.65 -18.15 -28.38
N ASP A 473 1.28 -18.70 -29.55
CA ASP A 473 1.68 -20.04 -29.95
C ASP A 473 3.21 -20.18 -30.13
N GLU A 474 3.87 -19.11 -30.59
CA GLU A 474 5.31 -19.08 -30.80
C GLU A 474 6.06 -19.01 -29.47
N LEU A 475 5.60 -18.18 -28.54
CA LEU A 475 6.16 -18.07 -27.20
C LEU A 475 6.01 -19.38 -26.43
N GLU A 476 4.84 -20.04 -26.52
CA GLU A 476 4.61 -21.34 -25.88
C GLU A 476 5.52 -22.44 -26.48
N LYS A 477 5.71 -22.48 -27.80
CA LYS A 477 6.66 -23.40 -28.45
C LYS A 477 8.11 -23.13 -28.04
N ALA A 478 8.46 -21.88 -27.74
CA ALA A 478 9.78 -21.50 -27.23
C ALA A 478 9.96 -21.82 -25.73
N GLY A 479 8.91 -22.29 -25.05
CA GLY A 479 8.96 -22.70 -23.65
C GLY A 479 8.39 -21.70 -22.65
N LEU A 480 7.90 -20.54 -23.12
CA LEU A 480 7.17 -19.57 -22.27
C LEU A 480 5.68 -19.90 -22.28
N LYS A 481 5.24 -20.68 -21.31
CA LYS A 481 3.86 -21.14 -21.17
C LYS A 481 2.96 -20.03 -20.64
N CYS A 482 1.80 -19.82 -21.27
CA CYS A 482 0.72 -18.96 -20.79
C CYS A 482 -0.15 -19.74 -19.79
N SER A 483 0.23 -19.74 -18.52
CA SER A 483 -0.36 -20.60 -17.48
C SER A 483 -1.58 -20.02 -16.78
N GLY A 484 -1.87 -18.72 -16.94
CA GLY A 484 -3.06 -18.06 -16.42
C GLY A 484 -3.66 -17.10 -17.44
N VAL A 485 -4.99 -17.12 -17.59
CA VAL A 485 -5.70 -16.28 -18.57
C VAL A 485 -6.95 -15.66 -17.96
N HIS A 486 -7.30 -14.46 -18.41
CA HIS A 486 -8.58 -13.84 -18.09
C HIS A 486 -9.73 -14.60 -18.80
N PRO A 487 -10.76 -15.03 -18.06
CA PRO A 487 -11.75 -15.98 -18.59
C PRO A 487 -12.58 -15.45 -19.76
N GLU A 488 -12.85 -14.15 -19.83
CA GLU A 488 -13.73 -13.57 -20.84
C GLU A 488 -12.95 -13.13 -22.09
N SER A 489 -11.76 -12.55 -21.94
CA SER A 489 -10.98 -12.00 -23.06
C SER A 489 -9.89 -12.93 -23.57
N GLY A 490 -9.49 -13.95 -22.81
CA GLY A 490 -8.35 -14.82 -23.14
C GLY A 490 -6.97 -14.16 -23.01
N LEU A 491 -6.91 -12.93 -22.50
CA LEU A 491 -5.66 -12.23 -22.25
C LEU A 491 -4.81 -12.99 -21.22
N VAL A 492 -3.49 -12.95 -21.41
CA VAL A 492 -2.57 -13.71 -20.58
C VAL A 492 -2.22 -12.92 -19.31
N ASP A 493 -2.56 -13.50 -18.18
CA ASP A 493 -2.32 -12.92 -16.85
C ASP A 493 -1.08 -13.50 -16.18
N ILE A 494 -0.69 -14.75 -16.51
CA ILE A 494 0.49 -15.42 -15.94
C ILE A 494 1.26 -16.13 -17.04
N VAL A 495 2.60 -15.98 -17.03
CA VAL A 495 3.52 -16.75 -17.85
C VAL A 495 4.51 -17.49 -16.97
N GLU A 496 5.01 -18.65 -17.44
CA GLU A 496 6.09 -19.39 -16.79
C GLU A 496 7.01 -20.04 -17.81
N PHE A 497 8.32 -20.02 -17.56
CA PHE A 497 9.27 -20.71 -18.39
C PHE A 497 9.42 -22.15 -17.92
N THR A 498 9.06 -23.10 -18.78
CA THR A 498 8.89 -24.52 -18.38
C THR A 498 10.20 -25.21 -18.04
N ALA A 499 11.31 -24.81 -18.69
CA ALA A 499 12.62 -25.39 -18.47
C ALA A 499 13.33 -24.90 -17.20
N CYS A 500 12.87 -23.82 -16.58
CA CYS A 500 13.42 -23.35 -15.30
C CYS A 500 12.70 -23.99 -14.12
N ASP A 501 13.40 -24.18 -13.01
CA ASP A 501 12.80 -24.71 -11.78
C ASP A 501 11.68 -23.78 -11.28
N TRP A 502 11.95 -22.47 -11.24
CA TRP A 502 10.94 -21.47 -10.91
C TRP A 502 11.22 -20.11 -11.59
N TYR A 503 10.49 -19.82 -12.65
CA TYR A 503 10.57 -18.57 -13.40
C TYR A 503 9.16 -18.23 -13.84
N VAL A 504 8.50 -17.34 -13.08
CA VAL A 504 7.07 -17.01 -13.23
C VAL A 504 6.88 -15.51 -13.32
N GLY A 505 6.02 -15.06 -14.23
CA GLY A 505 5.60 -13.68 -14.39
C GLY A 505 4.10 -13.52 -14.25
N ALA A 506 3.64 -12.49 -13.52
CA ALA A 506 2.24 -12.10 -13.42
C ALA A 506 2.06 -10.66 -13.87
N ILE A 507 1.05 -10.40 -14.74
CA ILE A 507 0.73 -9.04 -15.20
C ILE A 507 0.05 -8.20 -14.11
N TYR A 508 -0.64 -8.86 -13.19
CA TYR A 508 -1.26 -8.25 -12.02
C TYR A 508 -0.23 -8.01 -10.89
N GLU A 509 -0.67 -7.40 -9.81
CA GLU A 509 0.14 -6.98 -8.65
C GLU A 509 -0.11 -7.93 -7.45
N PRO A 510 0.52 -9.13 -7.39
CA PRO A 510 0.22 -10.15 -6.38
C PRO A 510 0.53 -9.68 -4.95
N GLN A 511 1.40 -8.68 -4.78
CA GLN A 511 1.72 -8.11 -3.48
C GLN A 511 0.56 -7.36 -2.83
N TYR A 512 -0.45 -6.92 -3.59
CA TYR A 512 -1.60 -6.20 -3.04
C TYR A 512 -2.60 -7.13 -2.34
N SER A 513 -2.59 -8.43 -2.62
CA SER A 513 -3.39 -9.41 -1.90
C SER A 513 -2.77 -9.86 -0.58
N SER A 514 -1.48 -9.53 -0.35
CA SER A 514 -0.73 -9.97 0.83
C SER A 514 -1.09 -9.17 2.09
N THR A 515 -1.45 -9.89 3.14
CA THR A 515 -1.65 -9.32 4.49
C THR A 515 -0.81 -10.06 5.52
N VAL A 516 -0.78 -9.56 6.77
CA VAL A 516 0.00 -10.19 7.85
C VAL A 516 -0.48 -11.61 8.13
N LEU A 517 -1.79 -11.86 8.06
CA LEU A 517 -2.37 -13.17 8.37
C LEU A 517 -2.67 -14.02 7.13
N HIS A 518 -2.72 -13.40 5.95
CA HIS A 518 -3.00 -14.05 4.68
C HIS A 518 -1.99 -13.56 3.63
N PRO A 519 -0.78 -14.13 3.61
CA PRO A 519 0.25 -13.74 2.64
C PRO A 519 -0.15 -14.16 1.22
N SER A 520 0.29 -13.39 0.21
CA SER A 520 0.04 -13.68 -1.20
C SER A 520 0.58 -15.05 -1.59
N PRO A 521 -0.22 -15.96 -2.17
CA PRO A 521 0.20 -17.31 -2.52
C PRO A 521 1.37 -17.33 -3.51
N LEU A 522 1.34 -16.51 -4.56
CA LEU A 522 2.39 -16.46 -5.57
C LEU A 522 3.73 -15.97 -5.00
N VAL A 523 3.68 -14.90 -4.18
CA VAL A 523 4.88 -14.37 -3.51
C VAL A 523 5.39 -15.33 -2.45
N MET A 524 4.48 -16.06 -1.77
CA MET A 524 4.84 -17.10 -0.81
C MET A 524 5.62 -18.22 -1.46
N GLU A 525 5.13 -18.75 -2.58
CA GLU A 525 5.82 -19.83 -3.29
C GLU A 525 7.18 -19.35 -3.83
N PHE A 526 7.26 -18.13 -4.39
CA PHE A 526 8.54 -17.52 -4.77
C PHE A 526 9.56 -17.53 -3.62
N VAL A 527 9.19 -17.00 -2.45
CA VAL A 527 10.09 -16.95 -1.28
C VAL A 527 10.48 -18.34 -0.80
N LYS A 528 9.56 -19.29 -0.85
CA LYS A 528 9.81 -20.70 -0.50
C LYS A 528 10.84 -21.33 -1.44
N GLN A 529 10.71 -21.12 -2.76
CA GLN A 529 11.68 -21.61 -3.76
C GLN A 529 13.07 -20.98 -3.54
N VAL A 530 13.14 -19.66 -3.29
CA VAL A 530 14.39 -18.97 -2.93
C VAL A 530 15.00 -19.56 -1.65
N SER A 531 14.18 -19.79 -0.62
CA SER A 531 14.64 -20.36 0.63
C SER A 531 15.17 -21.78 0.46
N ASN A 532 14.49 -22.62 -0.31
CA ASN A 532 14.87 -24.02 -0.50
C ASN A 532 16.21 -24.17 -1.24
N ARG A 533 16.53 -23.31 -2.21
CA ARG A 533 17.81 -23.35 -2.93
C ARG A 533 19.02 -22.98 -2.08
N LYS A 534 18.82 -22.23 -1.02
CA LYS A 534 19.89 -21.83 -0.09
C LYS A 534 20.14 -22.87 1.01
N GLY A 535 19.46 -23.99 0.98
CA GLY A 535 19.54 -25.08 2.00
C GLY A 535 20.82 -25.88 2.01
#